data_70e05fff22a27689118a02d9d2cc21ba
#
_entry.id   70e05fff22a27689118a02d9d2cc21ba
#
_cell.length_a   1.000
_cell.length_b   1.000
_cell.length_c   1.000
_cell.angle_alpha   90.00
_cell.angle_beta   90.00
_cell.angle_gamma   90.00
#
_symmetry.space_group_name_H-M   'P 1'
#
loop_
_entity.id
_entity.type
_entity.pdbx_description
1 polymer ?
#
loop_
_entity_poly.entity_id
_entity_poly.type
_entity_poly.pdbx_seq_one_letter_code
_entity_poly.pdbx_strand_id
1 'polypeptide(L)'
;MREFRYFTCTILIGFGFFYLLRSIDFPLLQPYYSWETLSILLGLAFLLQSRLGGQADFLLPGVIFTGYGIHQYIAGKLAYWPDEQVIIFLLIGLGFLLIYLKKGVGKGAGILFIIISALLIFYEQILDFLDVSNYAEIVSSYWPVALILTGLYILYKKK
;
A
#
# COMPACT_ATOMS: atom_id res chain seq x y z
N MET A 1 24.35 -1.02 -12.84
CA MET A 1 24.42 -1.79 -11.57
C MET A 1 24.54 -0.94 -10.30
N ARG A 2 24.97 0.35 -10.38
CA ARG A 2 25.04 1.22 -9.18
C ARG A 2 23.67 1.72 -8.70
N GLU A 3 22.66 1.78 -9.58
CA GLU A 3 21.36 2.40 -9.27
C GLU A 3 20.49 1.61 -8.29
N PHE A 4 20.62 0.28 -8.22
CA PHE A 4 19.82 -0.59 -7.35
C PHE A 4 20.64 -1.26 -6.23
N ARG A 5 21.83 -0.73 -5.94
CA ARG A 5 22.75 -1.40 -4.99
C ARG A 5 22.14 -1.58 -3.60
N TYR A 6 21.54 -0.56 -3.07
CA TYR A 6 20.96 -0.62 -1.70
C TYR A 6 19.78 -1.58 -1.65
N PHE A 7 18.91 -1.55 -2.67
CA PHE A 7 17.79 -2.49 -2.79
C PHE A 7 18.29 -3.93 -2.83
N THR A 8 19.19 -4.25 -3.74
CA THR A 8 19.72 -5.60 -3.91
C THR A 8 20.41 -6.11 -2.66
N CYS A 9 21.27 -5.29 -2.03
CA CYS A 9 21.94 -5.68 -0.78
C CYS A 9 20.93 -5.93 0.34
N THR A 10 19.94 -5.06 0.51
CA THR A 10 18.93 -5.21 1.56
C THR A 10 18.08 -6.47 1.35
N ILE A 11 17.67 -6.76 0.11
CA ILE A 11 16.93 -7.97 -0.23
C ILE A 11 17.77 -9.22 0.07
N LEU A 12 19.00 -9.28 -0.42
CA LEU A 12 19.86 -10.46 -0.22
C LEU A 12 20.14 -10.72 1.26
N ILE A 13 20.47 -9.66 2.03
CA ILE A 13 20.72 -9.78 3.46
C ILE A 13 19.43 -10.12 4.22
N GLY A 14 18.34 -9.40 3.95
CA GLY A 14 17.08 -9.58 4.66
C GLY A 14 16.46 -10.95 4.41
N PHE A 15 16.38 -11.39 3.15
CA PHE A 15 15.85 -12.72 2.81
C PHE A 15 16.81 -13.82 3.27
N GLY A 16 18.12 -13.64 3.12
CA GLY A 16 19.12 -14.59 3.62
C GLY A 16 18.99 -14.80 5.11
N PHE A 17 18.88 -13.71 5.88
CA PHE A 17 18.70 -13.76 7.32
C PHE A 17 17.34 -14.37 7.72
N PHE A 18 16.25 -14.01 7.01
CA PHE A 18 14.93 -14.60 7.22
C PHE A 18 14.95 -16.12 7.07
N TYR A 19 15.50 -16.63 5.95
CA TYR A 19 15.56 -18.07 5.70
C TYR A 19 16.56 -18.78 6.62
N LEU A 20 17.64 -18.12 7.02
CA LEU A 20 18.59 -18.65 8.01
C LEU A 20 17.90 -18.87 9.36
N LEU A 21 17.19 -17.87 9.87
CA LEU A 21 16.46 -17.98 11.13
C LEU A 21 15.37 -19.05 11.06
N ARG A 22 14.67 -19.14 9.94
CA ARG A 22 13.67 -20.19 9.70
C ARG A 22 14.28 -21.59 9.70
N SER A 23 15.49 -21.74 9.15
CA SER A 23 16.22 -23.02 9.08
C SER A 23 16.69 -23.50 10.47
N ILE A 24 16.97 -22.58 11.39
CA ILE A 24 17.37 -22.89 12.78
C ILE A 24 16.14 -23.20 13.65
N ASP A 25 14.91 -22.97 13.11
CA ASP A 25 13.63 -23.20 13.79
C ASP A 25 13.56 -22.53 15.17
N PHE A 26 13.88 -21.23 15.23
CA PHE A 26 13.89 -20.47 16.47
C PHE A 26 12.46 -20.23 16.98
N PRO A 27 12.04 -20.86 18.12
CA PRO A 27 10.62 -20.93 18.51
C PRO A 27 9.95 -19.57 18.70
N LEU A 28 10.67 -18.56 19.18
CA LEU A 28 10.16 -17.21 19.41
C LEU A 28 9.83 -16.46 18.12
N LEU A 29 10.41 -16.87 16.99
CA LEU A 29 10.22 -16.22 15.69
C LEU A 29 9.29 -16.97 14.76
N GLN A 30 8.78 -18.14 15.16
CA GLN A 30 7.83 -18.92 14.34
C GLN A 30 6.61 -18.10 13.84
N PRO A 31 5.95 -17.24 14.66
CA PRO A 31 4.84 -16.43 14.20
C PRO A 31 5.21 -15.41 13.13
N TYR A 32 6.49 -15.10 12.98
CA TYR A 32 7.01 -14.11 12.04
C TYR A 32 7.55 -14.74 10.74
N TYR A 33 7.58 -16.09 10.63
CA TYR A 33 7.97 -16.77 9.39
C TYR A 33 6.83 -16.84 8.39
N SER A 34 6.35 -15.67 7.99
CA SER A 34 5.17 -15.50 7.16
C SER A 34 5.46 -14.59 5.98
N TRP A 35 4.56 -14.57 5.01
CA TRP A 35 4.69 -13.73 3.83
C TRP A 35 4.59 -12.22 4.16
N GLU A 36 3.90 -11.87 5.24
CA GLU A 36 3.81 -10.49 5.75
C GLU A 36 5.20 -9.94 6.10
N THR A 37 6.03 -10.75 6.77
CA THR A 37 7.42 -10.38 7.05
C THR A 37 8.23 -10.17 5.78
N LEU A 38 8.05 -11.04 4.77
CA LEU A 38 8.71 -10.88 3.48
C LEU A 38 8.25 -9.61 2.76
N SER A 39 6.97 -9.28 2.84
CA SER A 39 6.42 -8.02 2.33
C SER A 39 7.05 -6.80 2.99
N ILE A 40 7.15 -6.82 4.34
CA ILE A 40 7.82 -5.74 5.09
C ILE A 40 9.29 -5.62 4.68
N LEU A 41 10.02 -6.73 4.58
CA LEU A 41 11.42 -6.72 4.14
C LEU A 41 11.60 -6.12 2.75
N LEU A 42 10.72 -6.49 1.81
CA LEU A 42 10.70 -5.94 0.46
C LEU A 42 10.43 -4.44 0.49
N GLY A 43 9.43 -4.00 1.26
CA GLY A 43 9.10 -2.60 1.43
C GLY A 43 10.26 -1.79 2.02
N LEU A 44 10.90 -2.32 3.07
CA LEU A 44 12.08 -1.68 3.68
C LEU A 44 13.25 -1.56 2.68
N ALA A 45 13.46 -2.57 1.83
CA ALA A 45 14.48 -2.50 0.78
C ALA A 45 14.21 -1.34 -0.21
N PHE A 46 12.95 -1.13 -0.60
CA PHE A 46 12.55 0.00 -1.43
C PHE A 46 12.74 1.34 -0.70
N LEU A 47 12.36 1.44 0.57
CA LEU A 47 12.53 2.66 1.36
C LEU A 47 14.01 3.02 1.56
N LEU A 48 14.87 2.03 1.82
CA LEU A 48 16.31 2.23 1.93
C LEU A 48 16.91 2.66 0.58
N GLN A 49 16.49 2.05 -0.53
CA GLN A 49 16.90 2.47 -1.86
C GLN A 49 16.48 3.92 -2.14
N SER A 50 15.25 4.29 -1.76
CA SER A 50 14.79 5.66 -1.92
C SER A 50 15.62 6.66 -1.11
N ARG A 51 15.92 6.31 0.15
CA ARG A 51 16.63 7.21 1.07
C ARG A 51 18.12 7.31 0.75
N LEU A 52 18.80 6.17 0.60
CA LEU A 52 20.26 6.11 0.41
C LEU A 52 20.67 6.23 -1.05
N GLY A 53 19.83 5.73 -1.97
CA GLY A 53 20.04 5.85 -3.42
C GLY A 53 19.52 7.16 -4.02
N GLY A 54 18.80 7.97 -3.24
CA GLY A 54 18.28 9.28 -3.70
C GLY A 54 17.07 9.21 -4.63
N GLN A 55 16.54 8.03 -4.93
CA GLN A 55 15.50 7.81 -5.93
C GLN A 55 14.11 7.80 -5.29
N ALA A 56 13.35 8.91 -5.42
CA ALA A 56 12.03 9.05 -4.80
C ALA A 56 10.98 8.09 -5.36
N ASP A 57 11.19 7.54 -6.55
CA ASP A 57 10.23 6.62 -7.20
C ASP A 57 10.03 5.31 -6.42
N PHE A 58 11.00 4.94 -5.59
CA PHE A 58 10.92 3.80 -4.69
C PHE A 58 10.13 4.05 -3.39
N LEU A 59 9.73 5.30 -3.12
CA LEU A 59 8.91 5.61 -1.95
C LEU A 59 7.54 4.94 -2.02
N LEU A 60 6.87 5.02 -3.18
CA LEU A 60 5.53 4.47 -3.34
C LEU A 60 5.50 2.95 -3.08
N PRO A 61 6.26 2.11 -3.81
CA PRO A 61 6.28 0.68 -3.53
C PRO A 61 6.79 0.37 -2.12
N GLY A 62 7.75 1.15 -1.59
CA GLY A 62 8.25 0.98 -0.23
C GLY A 62 7.17 1.16 0.83
N VAL A 63 6.36 2.21 0.72
CA VAL A 63 5.24 2.47 1.65
C VAL A 63 4.17 1.41 1.50
N ILE A 64 3.81 1.02 0.27
CA ILE A 64 2.77 0.02 0.02
C ILE A 64 3.17 -1.33 0.63
N PHE A 65 4.34 -1.88 0.29
CA PHE A 65 4.75 -3.19 0.77
C PHE A 65 4.97 -3.23 2.28
N THR A 66 5.60 -2.18 2.85
CA THR A 66 5.80 -2.11 4.31
C THR A 66 4.48 -1.97 5.04
N GLY A 67 3.64 -1.01 4.61
CA GLY A 67 2.37 -0.74 5.27
C GLY A 67 1.37 -1.87 5.12
N TYR A 68 1.31 -2.52 3.94
CA TYR A 68 0.45 -3.67 3.71
C TYR A 68 0.87 -4.89 4.55
N GLY A 69 2.18 -5.17 4.63
CA GLY A 69 2.69 -6.23 5.50
C GLY A 69 2.35 -5.98 6.98
N ILE A 70 2.46 -4.74 7.45
CA ILE A 70 2.06 -4.35 8.81
C ILE A 70 0.54 -4.50 8.99
N HIS A 71 -0.26 -4.04 8.01
CA HIS A 71 -1.72 -4.18 8.03
C HIS A 71 -2.13 -5.65 8.24
N GLN A 72 -1.56 -6.57 7.48
CA GLN A 72 -1.89 -7.98 7.58
C GLN A 72 -1.54 -8.60 8.96
N TYR A 73 -0.48 -8.12 9.62
CA TYR A 73 -0.20 -8.54 10.99
C TYR A 73 -1.22 -8.06 12.01
N ILE A 74 -1.85 -6.91 11.77
CA ILE A 74 -2.79 -6.27 12.69
C ILE A 74 -4.22 -6.69 12.35
N ALA A 75 -4.52 -6.89 11.06
CA ALA A 75 -5.82 -7.34 10.59
C ALA A 75 -6.20 -8.66 11.28
N GLY A 76 -7.40 -8.73 11.82
CA GLY A 76 -7.89 -9.87 12.58
C GLY A 76 -7.47 -9.90 14.06
N LYS A 77 -6.59 -9.02 14.53
CA LYS A 77 -6.24 -8.88 15.95
C LYS A 77 -7.00 -7.75 16.64
N LEU A 78 -7.43 -6.75 15.88
CA LEU A 78 -8.17 -5.59 16.36
C LEU A 78 -9.58 -5.60 15.76
N ALA A 79 -10.61 -5.53 16.62
CA ALA A 79 -12.02 -5.55 16.20
C ALA A 79 -12.44 -4.36 15.31
N TYR A 80 -11.74 -3.23 15.42
CA TYR A 80 -12.04 -1.99 14.70
C TYR A 80 -10.92 -1.59 13.74
N TRP A 81 -10.25 -2.57 13.12
CA TRP A 81 -9.22 -2.28 12.14
C TRP A 81 -9.84 -2.04 10.77
N PRO A 82 -9.41 -0.99 10.03
CA PRO A 82 -9.96 -0.67 8.72
C PRO A 82 -9.78 -1.82 7.72
N ASP A 83 -10.72 -1.93 6.79
CA ASP A 83 -10.69 -2.91 5.72
C ASP A 83 -9.47 -2.74 4.81
N GLU A 84 -9.10 -3.83 4.13
CA GLU A 84 -7.96 -3.89 3.22
C GLU A 84 -8.01 -2.79 2.16
N GLN A 85 -9.19 -2.52 1.58
CA GLN A 85 -9.37 -1.49 0.56
C GLN A 85 -9.02 -0.10 1.08
N VAL A 86 -9.49 0.23 2.29
CA VAL A 86 -9.21 1.51 2.96
C VAL A 86 -7.70 1.70 3.13
N ILE A 87 -7.02 0.67 3.64
CA ILE A 87 -5.58 0.71 3.89
C ILE A 87 -4.79 0.84 2.58
N ILE A 88 -5.16 0.13 1.53
CA ILE A 88 -4.47 0.24 0.23
C ILE A 88 -4.55 1.67 -0.30
N PHE A 89 -5.73 2.29 -0.32
CA PHE A 89 -5.87 3.68 -0.76
C PHE A 89 -5.10 4.66 0.14
N LEU A 90 -5.11 4.44 1.45
CA LEU A 90 -4.35 5.25 2.40
C LEU A 90 -2.83 5.16 2.12
N LEU A 91 -2.30 3.96 1.92
CA LEU A 91 -0.88 3.74 1.65
C LEU A 91 -0.44 4.35 0.32
N ILE A 92 -1.26 4.24 -0.72
CA ILE A 92 -1.01 4.89 -2.01
C ILE A 92 -0.98 6.41 -1.82
N GLY A 93 -1.96 6.97 -1.11
CA GLY A 93 -2.02 8.40 -0.80
C GLY A 93 -0.79 8.89 -0.03
N LEU A 94 -0.40 8.17 1.02
CA LEU A 94 0.81 8.47 1.79
C LEU A 94 2.08 8.37 0.94
N GLY A 95 2.18 7.35 0.07
CA GLY A 95 3.32 7.19 -0.84
C GLY A 95 3.47 8.40 -1.77
N PHE A 96 2.37 8.87 -2.38
CA PHE A 96 2.39 10.06 -3.22
C PHE A 96 2.72 11.35 -2.44
N LEU A 97 2.24 11.49 -1.21
CA LEU A 97 2.61 12.64 -0.37
C LEU A 97 4.10 12.64 -0.03
N LEU A 98 4.68 11.47 0.27
CA LEU A 98 6.12 11.36 0.50
C LEU A 98 6.94 11.68 -0.77
N ILE A 99 6.46 11.27 -1.95
CA ILE A 99 7.06 11.68 -3.22
C ILE A 99 6.97 13.19 -3.39
N TYR A 100 5.83 13.79 -3.07
CA TYR A 100 5.65 15.24 -3.14
C TYR A 100 6.64 15.97 -2.22
N LEU A 101 6.84 15.52 -0.99
CA LEU A 101 7.80 16.12 -0.07
C LEU A 101 9.24 16.05 -0.60
N LYS A 102 9.56 15.04 -1.42
CA LYS A 102 10.91 14.83 -1.96
C LYS A 102 11.14 15.46 -3.33
N LYS A 103 10.13 15.44 -4.20
CA LYS A 103 10.22 15.89 -5.61
C LYS A 103 9.34 17.10 -5.95
N GLY A 104 8.43 17.51 -5.06
CA GLY A 104 7.46 18.58 -5.34
C GLY A 104 6.31 18.19 -6.26
N VAL A 105 6.19 16.91 -6.66
CA VAL A 105 5.17 16.40 -7.59
C VAL A 105 4.30 15.32 -6.95
N GLY A 106 3.03 15.21 -7.37
CA GLY A 106 2.12 14.16 -6.87
C GLY A 106 1.20 14.57 -5.72
N LYS A 107 1.22 15.83 -5.26
CA LYS A 107 0.38 16.33 -4.17
C LYS A 107 -1.11 16.05 -4.41
N GLY A 108 -1.61 16.35 -5.63
CA GLY A 108 -3.02 16.15 -5.98
C GLY A 108 -3.44 14.68 -5.90
N ALA A 109 -2.61 13.77 -6.43
CA ALA A 109 -2.86 12.34 -6.35
C ALA A 109 -2.84 11.86 -4.89
N GLY A 110 -1.85 12.29 -4.09
CA GLY A 110 -1.78 11.93 -2.67
C GLY A 110 -3.02 12.35 -1.88
N ILE A 111 -3.47 13.60 -2.04
CA ILE A 111 -4.68 14.11 -1.38
C ILE A 111 -5.92 13.34 -1.87
N LEU A 112 -6.05 13.11 -3.18
CA LEU A 112 -7.17 12.37 -3.75
C LEU A 112 -7.32 10.98 -3.11
N PHE A 113 -6.24 10.20 -3.05
CA PHE A 113 -6.28 8.85 -2.48
C PHE A 113 -6.58 8.86 -0.98
N ILE A 114 -6.10 9.85 -0.21
CA ILE A 114 -6.45 10.00 1.21
C ILE A 114 -7.93 10.34 1.37
N ILE A 115 -8.48 11.22 0.51
CA ILE A 115 -9.92 11.53 0.55
C ILE A 115 -10.74 10.29 0.24
N ILE A 116 -10.35 9.49 -0.77
CA ILE A 116 -11.03 8.22 -1.10
C ILE A 116 -10.99 7.28 0.10
N SER A 117 -9.82 7.11 0.73
CA SER A 117 -9.69 6.28 1.93
C SER A 117 -10.60 6.76 3.06
N ALA A 118 -10.66 8.07 3.31
CA ALA A 118 -11.53 8.66 4.33
C ALA A 118 -13.02 8.43 4.01
N LEU A 119 -13.43 8.59 2.75
CA LEU A 119 -14.80 8.31 2.31
C LEU A 119 -15.16 6.84 2.50
N LEU A 120 -14.23 5.91 2.24
CA LEU A 120 -14.46 4.48 2.46
C LEU A 120 -14.62 4.13 3.94
N ILE A 121 -13.91 4.80 4.86
CA ILE A 121 -14.09 4.61 6.32
C ILE A 121 -15.51 4.99 6.75
N PHE A 122 -16.04 6.07 6.20
CA PHE A 122 -17.35 6.61 6.57
C PHE A 122 -18.47 6.15 5.62
N TYR A 123 -18.20 5.20 4.73
CA TYR A 123 -19.12 4.78 3.67
C TYR A 123 -20.48 4.35 4.21
N GLU A 124 -20.51 3.45 5.21
CA GLU A 124 -21.77 2.99 5.80
C GLU A 124 -22.54 4.12 6.47
N GLN A 125 -21.86 4.98 7.24
CA GLN A 125 -22.48 6.14 7.90
C GLN A 125 -23.04 7.15 6.88
N ILE A 126 -22.35 7.32 5.75
CA ILE A 126 -22.80 8.21 4.67
C ILE A 126 -24.06 7.64 4.01
N LEU A 127 -24.12 6.34 3.77
CA LEU A 127 -25.27 5.68 3.18
C LEU A 127 -26.50 5.72 4.07
N ASP A 128 -26.32 5.47 5.36
CA ASP A 128 -27.39 5.56 6.36
C ASP A 128 -27.94 6.99 6.46
N PHE A 129 -27.05 7.98 6.44
CA PHE A 129 -27.44 9.39 6.48
C PHE A 129 -28.21 9.84 5.23
N LEU A 130 -27.87 9.29 4.06
CA LEU A 130 -28.52 9.64 2.78
C LEU A 130 -29.77 8.81 2.48
N ASP A 131 -30.14 7.85 3.34
CA ASP A 131 -31.26 6.90 3.14
C ASP A 131 -31.21 6.19 1.77
N VAL A 132 -30.00 5.94 1.26
CA VAL A 132 -29.73 5.40 -0.08
C VAL A 132 -29.24 3.96 -0.01
N SER A 133 -29.47 3.27 1.10
CA SER A 133 -29.00 1.89 1.35
C SER A 133 -29.36 0.92 0.22
N ASN A 134 -30.53 1.10 -0.43
CA ASN A 134 -30.99 0.28 -1.55
C ASN A 134 -30.18 0.49 -2.85
N TYR A 135 -29.50 1.62 -3.03
CA TYR A 135 -28.70 1.91 -4.23
C TYR A 135 -27.21 1.58 -4.01
N ALA A 136 -26.80 1.39 -2.76
CA ALA A 136 -25.41 1.10 -2.39
C ALA A 136 -24.93 -0.22 -2.99
N GLU A 137 -25.79 -1.23 -3.00
CA GLU A 137 -25.50 -2.54 -3.58
C GLU A 137 -25.21 -2.47 -5.09
N ILE A 138 -25.96 -1.61 -5.81
CA ILE A 138 -25.74 -1.37 -7.24
C ILE A 138 -24.40 -0.65 -7.45
N VAL A 139 -24.13 0.41 -6.69
CA VAL A 139 -22.87 1.17 -6.81
C VAL A 139 -21.66 0.31 -6.46
N SER A 140 -21.74 -0.50 -5.41
CA SER A 140 -20.65 -1.40 -5.01
C SER A 140 -20.35 -2.51 -6.02
N SER A 141 -21.34 -2.90 -6.84
CA SER A 141 -21.17 -3.91 -7.89
C SER A 141 -20.57 -3.32 -9.18
N TYR A 142 -20.85 -2.06 -9.49
CA TYR A 142 -20.50 -1.46 -10.78
C TYR A 142 -19.32 -0.46 -10.76
N TRP A 143 -18.76 -0.12 -9.59
CA TRP A 143 -17.59 0.78 -9.53
C TRP A 143 -16.37 0.30 -10.35
N PRO A 144 -16.07 -1.04 -10.50
CA PRO A 144 -14.96 -1.46 -11.33
C PRO A 144 -15.16 -1.10 -12.81
N VAL A 145 -16.42 -1.11 -13.27
CA VAL A 145 -16.78 -0.70 -14.65
C VAL A 145 -16.45 0.78 -14.87
N ALA A 146 -16.72 1.63 -13.88
CA ALA A 146 -16.38 3.06 -13.95
C ALA A 146 -14.86 3.28 -14.06
N LEU A 147 -14.04 2.48 -13.35
CA LEU A 147 -12.57 2.54 -13.46
C LEU A 147 -12.10 2.13 -14.86
N ILE A 148 -12.64 1.05 -15.41
CA ILE A 148 -12.30 0.57 -16.76
C ILE A 148 -12.64 1.65 -17.79
N LEU A 149 -13.84 2.22 -17.73
CA LEU A 149 -14.28 3.28 -18.66
C LEU A 149 -13.40 4.54 -18.54
N THR A 150 -13.05 4.93 -17.31
CA THR A 150 -12.16 6.06 -17.07
C THR A 150 -10.75 5.80 -17.62
N GLY A 151 -10.22 4.60 -17.42
CA GLY A 151 -8.93 4.19 -17.97
C GLY A 151 -8.92 4.21 -19.50
N LEU A 152 -9.96 3.67 -20.14
CA LEU A 152 -10.13 3.70 -21.59
C LEU A 152 -10.28 5.13 -22.12
N TYR A 153 -11.04 5.99 -21.43
CA TYR A 153 -11.19 7.41 -21.80
C TYR A 153 -9.85 8.16 -21.77
N ILE A 154 -9.05 7.97 -20.71
CA ILE A 154 -7.72 8.58 -20.60
C ILE A 154 -6.80 8.10 -21.73
N LEU A 155 -6.85 6.81 -22.06
CA LEU A 155 -6.05 6.20 -23.11
C LEU A 155 -6.44 6.74 -24.50
N TYR A 156 -7.73 6.94 -24.74
CA TYR A 156 -8.25 7.52 -26.00
C TYR A 156 -7.91 9.00 -26.15
N LYS A 157 -7.98 9.78 -25.06
CA LYS A 157 -7.73 11.24 -25.08
C LYS A 157 -6.25 11.60 -25.29
N LYS A 158 -5.33 10.67 -25.17
CA LYS A 158 -3.87 10.90 -25.35
C LYS A 158 -3.43 10.83 -26.82
N LYS A 159 -4.38 10.84 -27.77
CA LYS A 159 -4.15 11.12 -29.18
C LYS A 159 -4.57 12.57 -29.47
#